data_848de841c98f6d54dda2681ff5855405
#
_entry.id   848de841c98f6d54dda2681ff5855405
#
_cell.length_a   1.000
_cell.length_b   1.000
_cell.length_c   1.000
_cell.angle_alpha   90.00
_cell.angle_beta   90.00
_cell.angle_gamma   90.00
#
_symmetry.space_group_name_H-M   'P 1'
#
loop_
_entity.id
_entity.type
_entity.pdbx_description
1 polymer ?
#
loop_
_entity_poly.entity_id
_entity_poly.type
_entity_poly.pdbx_seq_one_letter_code
_entity_poly.pdbx_strand_id
1 'polypeptide(L)'
;MNKVLAHSDVIDQLSNNMTIGIGGWGARRKPMSLVRAICQSELKDLTVVSYGGPDIGLLCAHKKVKKLIFGFVSLDMIPLEAHFRQARQNNEIEVMELDEGMVQWGLRAAAMNLPFLPTRVGLGTDVLKNSPDIEFVTSPYADKEKLVAMPALKLDAA
;
A
#
# COMPACT_ATOMS: atom_id res chain seq x y z
N MET A 1 14.85 -18.94 -18.71
CA MET A 1 14.57 -19.05 -17.27
C MET A 1 13.07 -19.31 -17.10
N ASN A 2 12.67 -20.37 -16.40
CA ASN A 2 11.26 -20.61 -16.10
C ASN A 2 10.82 -19.62 -15.00
N LYS A 3 9.76 -18.86 -15.26
CA LYS A 3 9.20 -17.87 -14.32
C LYS A 3 8.01 -18.41 -13.52
N VAL A 4 7.63 -19.67 -13.75
CA VAL A 4 6.56 -20.33 -13.00
C VAL A 4 7.15 -20.89 -11.72
N LEU A 5 6.64 -20.41 -10.59
CA LEU A 5 7.05 -20.79 -9.24
C LEU A 5 5.86 -21.41 -8.50
N ALA A 6 6.13 -22.34 -7.59
CA ALA A 6 5.15 -22.78 -6.62
C ALA A 6 4.94 -21.69 -5.55
N HIS A 7 3.81 -21.71 -4.82
CA HIS A 7 3.57 -20.73 -3.75
C HIS A 7 4.66 -20.80 -2.66
N SER A 8 5.14 -21.99 -2.31
CA SER A 8 6.26 -22.19 -1.38
C SER A 8 7.51 -21.43 -1.82
N ASP A 9 7.87 -21.54 -3.11
CA ASP A 9 9.07 -20.89 -3.64
C ASP A 9 8.97 -19.36 -3.58
N VAL A 10 7.74 -18.83 -3.69
CA VAL A 10 7.50 -17.38 -3.52
C VAL A 10 7.62 -16.99 -2.05
N ILE A 11 7.03 -17.77 -1.13
CA ILE A 11 7.10 -17.50 0.31
C ILE A 11 8.54 -17.55 0.81
N ASP A 12 9.35 -18.48 0.32
CA ASP A 12 10.76 -18.63 0.70
C ASP A 12 11.64 -17.42 0.26
N GLN A 13 11.15 -16.61 -0.68
CA GLN A 13 11.81 -15.37 -1.11
C GLN A 13 11.39 -14.15 -0.28
N LEU A 14 10.36 -14.27 0.55
CA LEU A 14 9.87 -13.18 1.39
C LEU A 14 10.48 -13.29 2.80
N SER A 15 10.62 -12.15 3.45
CA SER A 15 11.12 -12.06 4.82
C SER A 15 10.27 -11.11 5.66
N ASN A 16 10.35 -11.27 6.97
CA ASN A 16 9.71 -10.35 7.91
C ASN A 16 10.18 -8.90 7.67
N ASN A 17 9.32 -7.95 7.94
CA ASN A 17 9.52 -6.51 7.75
C ASN A 17 9.68 -6.03 6.29
N MET A 18 9.52 -6.89 5.29
CA MET A 18 9.50 -6.46 3.89
C MET A 18 8.30 -5.56 3.59
N THR A 19 8.50 -4.65 2.63
CA THR A 19 7.43 -3.88 2.00
C THR A 19 6.99 -4.61 0.74
N ILE A 20 5.75 -5.09 0.73
CA ILE A 20 5.18 -5.85 -0.39
C ILE A 20 4.03 -5.08 -1.05
N GLY A 21 4.02 -5.09 -2.38
CA GLY A 21 2.93 -4.56 -3.19
C GLY A 21 1.94 -5.68 -3.55
N ILE A 22 0.65 -5.46 -3.31
CA ILE A 22 -0.40 -6.40 -3.73
C ILE A 22 -1.29 -5.75 -4.78
N GLY A 23 -1.16 -6.20 -6.02
CA GLY A 23 -1.93 -5.71 -7.15
C GLY A 23 -3.41 -6.04 -7.07
N GLY A 24 -4.19 -5.52 -8.04
CA GLY A 24 -5.64 -5.60 -8.06
C GLY A 24 -6.30 -4.35 -7.48
N TRP A 25 -7.63 -4.30 -7.53
CA TRP A 25 -8.43 -3.14 -7.16
C TRP A 25 -9.60 -3.57 -6.28
N GLY A 26 -9.55 -3.20 -5.00
CA GLY A 26 -10.56 -3.62 -4.02
C GLY A 26 -10.70 -5.14 -3.98
N ALA A 27 -11.90 -5.64 -4.23
CA ALA A 27 -12.18 -7.08 -4.25
C ALA A 27 -11.81 -7.77 -5.58
N ARG A 28 -11.27 -7.04 -6.57
CA ARG A 28 -11.09 -7.57 -7.93
C ARG A 28 -9.63 -7.82 -8.26
N ARG A 29 -9.37 -8.94 -8.95
CA ARG A 29 -8.06 -9.30 -9.50
C ARG A 29 -6.94 -9.35 -8.45
N LYS A 30 -7.28 -9.69 -7.21
CA LYS A 30 -6.31 -9.93 -6.15
C LYS A 30 -5.66 -11.31 -6.29
N PRO A 31 -4.36 -11.45 -6.04
CA PRO A 31 -3.67 -12.74 -6.05
C PRO A 31 -3.96 -13.52 -4.76
N MET A 32 -5.24 -13.86 -4.54
CA MET A 32 -5.73 -14.41 -3.26
C MET A 32 -5.10 -15.76 -2.89
N SER A 33 -4.58 -16.52 -3.85
CA SER A 33 -3.84 -17.76 -3.57
C SER A 33 -2.52 -17.48 -2.85
N LEU A 34 -1.76 -16.47 -3.31
CA LEU A 34 -0.54 -16.02 -2.64
C LEU A 34 -0.85 -15.34 -1.30
N VAL A 35 -1.90 -14.54 -1.21
CA VAL A 35 -2.34 -13.94 0.05
C VAL A 35 -2.62 -15.00 1.10
N ARG A 36 -3.32 -16.08 0.74
CA ARG A 36 -3.55 -17.22 1.65
C ARG A 36 -2.27 -17.94 2.04
N ALA A 37 -1.32 -18.10 1.11
CA ALA A 37 -0.02 -18.69 1.42
C ALA A 37 0.76 -17.84 2.42
N ILE A 38 0.75 -16.50 2.27
CA ILE A 38 1.33 -15.57 3.25
C ILE A 38 0.64 -15.73 4.61
N CYS A 39 -0.70 -15.82 4.64
CA CYS A 39 -1.44 -16.01 5.89
C CYS A 39 -1.05 -17.32 6.62
N GLN A 40 -0.75 -18.38 5.89
CA GLN A 40 -0.36 -19.69 6.41
C GLN A 40 1.14 -19.81 6.77
N SER A 41 1.96 -18.87 6.32
CA SER A 41 3.41 -18.88 6.58
C SER A 41 3.76 -18.28 7.95
N GLU A 42 5.05 -18.34 8.32
CA GLU A 42 5.59 -17.68 9.52
C GLU A 42 5.93 -16.20 9.31
N LEU A 43 5.65 -15.64 8.12
CA LEU A 43 5.88 -14.24 7.83
C LEU A 43 5.06 -13.33 8.74
N LYS A 44 5.67 -12.21 9.16
CA LYS A 44 5.06 -11.22 10.05
C LYS A 44 5.66 -9.84 9.83
N ASP A 45 5.03 -8.84 10.44
CA ASP A 45 5.50 -7.46 10.45
C ASP A 45 5.66 -6.85 9.05
N LEU A 46 4.83 -7.26 8.08
CA LEU A 46 4.89 -6.77 6.72
C LEU A 46 4.36 -5.33 6.61
N THR A 47 5.03 -4.52 5.80
CA THR A 47 4.45 -3.29 5.26
C THR A 47 3.76 -3.64 3.95
N VAL A 48 2.47 -3.37 3.83
CA VAL A 48 1.69 -3.71 2.64
C VAL A 48 1.26 -2.44 1.91
N VAL A 49 1.48 -2.40 0.59
CA VAL A 49 0.98 -1.35 -0.29
C VAL A 49 -0.11 -1.94 -1.18
N SER A 50 -1.34 -1.45 -1.07
CA SER A 50 -2.47 -2.05 -1.79
C SER A 50 -3.63 -1.06 -1.98
N TYR A 51 -4.39 -1.23 -3.06
CA TYR A 51 -5.80 -0.83 -3.13
C TYR A 51 -6.62 -1.96 -2.51
N GLY A 52 -6.77 -1.91 -1.18
CA GLY A 52 -7.14 -3.04 -0.36
C GLY A 52 -8.57 -3.54 -0.56
N GLY A 53 -8.72 -4.79 -0.25
CA GLY A 53 -9.98 -5.53 -0.23
C GLY A 53 -9.81 -6.79 0.64
N PRO A 54 -10.22 -7.97 0.14
CA PRO A 54 -10.13 -9.23 0.90
C PRO A 54 -8.68 -9.64 1.23
N ASP A 55 -7.70 -9.16 0.46
CA ASP A 55 -6.28 -9.33 0.75
C ASP A 55 -5.92 -8.73 2.11
N ILE A 56 -6.28 -7.47 2.32
CA ILE A 56 -5.97 -6.75 3.56
C ILE A 56 -6.75 -7.32 4.73
N GLY A 57 -8.03 -7.67 4.52
CA GLY A 57 -8.83 -8.31 5.55
C GLY A 57 -8.21 -9.59 6.07
N LEU A 58 -7.81 -10.50 5.18
CA LEU A 58 -7.16 -11.76 5.57
C LEU A 58 -5.80 -11.53 6.25
N LEU A 59 -4.97 -10.65 5.70
CA LEU A 59 -3.66 -10.35 6.28
C LEU A 59 -3.77 -9.74 7.68
N CYS A 60 -4.76 -8.86 7.92
CA CYS A 60 -5.05 -8.32 9.26
C CYS A 60 -5.56 -9.42 10.20
N ALA A 61 -6.52 -10.26 9.76
CA ALA A 61 -7.04 -11.36 10.57
C ALA A 61 -5.95 -12.33 11.04
N HIS A 62 -4.93 -12.55 10.19
CA HIS A 62 -3.78 -13.40 10.48
C HIS A 62 -2.57 -12.66 11.09
N LYS A 63 -2.73 -11.39 11.45
CA LYS A 63 -1.69 -10.55 12.10
C LYS A 63 -0.37 -10.50 11.31
N LYS A 64 -0.46 -10.42 9.99
CA LYS A 64 0.70 -10.35 9.09
C LYS A 64 1.18 -8.92 8.84
N VAL A 65 0.30 -7.93 9.04
CA VAL A 65 0.54 -6.53 8.71
C VAL A 65 1.03 -5.77 9.94
N LYS A 66 2.16 -5.10 9.80
CA LYS A 66 2.62 -4.07 10.74
C LYS A 66 2.17 -2.68 10.27
N LYS A 67 2.31 -2.40 8.97
CA LYS A 67 1.94 -1.12 8.37
C LYS A 67 1.19 -1.33 7.06
N LEU A 68 0.13 -0.56 6.85
CA LEU A 68 -0.61 -0.52 5.60
C LEU A 68 -0.52 0.86 4.96
N ILE A 69 -0.13 0.91 3.68
CA ILE A 69 -0.15 2.09 2.82
C ILE A 69 -1.23 1.87 1.76
N PHE A 70 -2.25 2.70 1.74
CA PHE A 70 -3.43 2.43 0.92
C PHE A 70 -4.14 3.70 0.45
N GLY A 71 -4.83 3.61 -0.68
CA GLY A 71 -5.77 4.63 -1.15
C GLY A 71 -7.21 4.36 -0.67
N PHE A 72 -7.57 3.10 -0.47
CA PHE A 72 -8.82 2.64 0.13
C PHE A 72 -8.73 1.16 0.51
N VAL A 73 -9.68 0.70 1.35
CA VAL A 73 -9.95 -0.72 1.60
C VAL A 73 -11.45 -0.95 1.47
N SER A 74 -11.87 -1.76 0.48
CA SER A 74 -13.29 -2.00 0.16
C SER A 74 -13.52 -3.40 -0.37
N LEU A 75 -14.69 -3.95 -0.08
CA LEU A 75 -15.19 -5.21 -0.66
C LEU A 75 -16.19 -4.96 -1.80
N ASP A 76 -16.37 -3.72 -2.25
CA ASP A 76 -17.36 -3.25 -3.23
C ASP A 76 -18.82 -3.45 -2.78
N MET A 77 -19.23 -4.72 -2.63
CA MET A 77 -20.60 -5.10 -2.22
C MET A 77 -20.87 -4.83 -0.74
N ILE A 78 -19.84 -4.87 0.07
CA ILE A 78 -19.85 -4.54 1.51
C ILE A 78 -18.87 -3.39 1.69
N PRO A 79 -19.32 -2.21 2.12
CA PRO A 79 -18.50 -1.00 2.11
C PRO A 79 -17.28 -1.05 3.05
N LEU A 80 -17.33 -1.87 4.08
CA LEU A 80 -16.27 -1.94 5.08
C LEU A 80 -15.76 -3.37 5.23
N GLU A 81 -14.46 -3.54 5.05
CA GLU A 81 -13.78 -4.79 5.38
C GLU A 81 -13.61 -4.89 6.90
N ALA A 82 -14.18 -5.96 7.50
CA ALA A 82 -14.37 -6.05 8.95
C ALA A 82 -13.06 -6.20 9.73
N HIS A 83 -12.13 -7.05 9.25
CA HIS A 83 -10.86 -7.32 9.96
C HIS A 83 -9.90 -6.15 9.89
N PHE A 84 -9.80 -5.49 8.74
CA PHE A 84 -9.03 -4.26 8.61
C PHE A 84 -9.59 -3.17 9.53
N ARG A 85 -10.91 -2.98 9.50
CA ARG A 85 -11.57 -1.99 10.36
C ARG A 85 -11.26 -2.23 11.83
N GLN A 86 -11.37 -3.48 12.28
CA GLN A 86 -11.08 -3.85 13.67
C GLN A 86 -9.61 -3.60 14.02
N ALA A 87 -8.67 -4.04 13.17
CA ALA A 87 -7.25 -3.84 13.38
C ALA A 87 -6.88 -2.35 13.48
N ARG A 88 -7.48 -1.51 12.59
CA ARG A 88 -7.30 -0.06 12.62
C ARG A 88 -7.88 0.57 13.89
N GLN A 89 -9.09 0.21 14.29
CA GLN A 89 -9.75 0.75 15.48
C GLN A 89 -9.03 0.38 16.77
N ASN A 90 -8.43 -0.81 16.81
CA ASN A 90 -7.66 -1.30 17.96
C ASN A 90 -6.20 -0.83 17.96
N ASN A 91 -5.76 -0.04 16.96
CA ASN A 91 -4.35 0.35 16.76
C ASN A 91 -3.40 -0.86 16.68
N GLU A 92 -3.85 -1.97 16.09
CA GLU A 92 -3.04 -3.18 15.89
C GLU A 92 -2.09 -3.05 14.69
N ILE A 93 -2.36 -2.09 13.80
CA ILE A 93 -1.55 -1.78 12.62
C ILE A 93 -1.31 -0.28 12.49
N GLU A 94 -0.15 0.09 11.97
CA GLU A 94 0.11 1.45 11.50
C GLU A 94 -0.58 1.67 10.15
N VAL A 95 -1.11 2.86 9.92
CA VAL A 95 -1.77 3.19 8.65
C VAL A 95 -1.19 4.47 8.04
N MET A 96 -0.98 4.45 6.73
CA MET A 96 -0.72 5.61 5.90
C MET A 96 -1.85 5.67 4.86
N GLU A 97 -2.90 6.41 5.18
CA GLU A 97 -4.04 6.60 4.30
C GLU A 97 -3.75 7.71 3.31
N LEU A 98 -3.77 7.37 2.04
CA LEU A 98 -3.49 8.25 0.92
C LEU A 98 -4.73 8.34 0.01
N ASP A 99 -4.68 9.21 -0.98
CA ASP A 99 -5.54 9.16 -2.14
C ASP A 99 -5.03 8.11 -3.15
N GLU A 100 -5.91 7.56 -3.98
CA GLU A 100 -5.55 6.57 -4.99
C GLU A 100 -4.46 7.08 -5.95
N GLY A 101 -4.56 8.32 -6.38
CA GLY A 101 -3.57 8.96 -7.24
C GLY A 101 -2.23 9.14 -6.52
N MET A 102 -2.24 9.45 -5.23
CA MET A 102 -1.01 9.54 -4.43
C MET A 102 -0.28 8.19 -4.35
N VAL A 103 -1.00 7.09 -4.11
CA VAL A 103 -0.40 5.74 -4.12
C VAL A 103 0.23 5.45 -5.48
N GLN A 104 -0.49 5.75 -6.59
CA GLN A 104 0.07 5.56 -7.94
C GLN A 104 1.31 6.42 -8.17
N TRP A 105 1.31 7.67 -7.72
CA TRP A 105 2.45 8.57 -7.88
C TRP A 105 3.67 8.11 -7.10
N GLY A 106 3.47 7.63 -5.88
CA GLY A 106 4.55 7.06 -5.06
C GLY A 106 5.15 5.80 -5.68
N LEU A 107 4.32 4.87 -6.19
CA LEU A 107 4.79 3.69 -6.91
C LEU A 107 5.51 4.06 -8.22
N ARG A 108 5.01 5.06 -8.96
CA ARG A 108 5.66 5.57 -10.16
C ARG A 108 7.02 6.21 -9.86
N ALA A 109 7.12 7.00 -8.79
CA ALA A 109 8.39 7.56 -8.34
C ALA A 109 9.42 6.46 -8.07
N ALA A 110 9.01 5.41 -7.37
CA ALA A 110 9.87 4.25 -7.09
C ALA A 110 10.31 3.54 -8.37
N ALA A 111 9.38 3.29 -9.31
CA ALA A 111 9.69 2.65 -10.60
C ALA A 111 10.64 3.47 -11.47
N MET A 112 10.63 4.80 -11.35
CA MET A 112 11.52 5.71 -12.04
C MET A 112 12.85 5.95 -11.30
N ASN A 113 13.05 5.32 -10.14
CA ASN A 113 14.19 5.59 -9.24
C ASN A 113 14.32 7.06 -8.82
N LEU A 114 13.18 7.77 -8.68
CA LEU A 114 13.13 9.11 -8.18
C LEU A 114 12.80 9.11 -6.67
N PRO A 115 13.31 10.06 -5.89
CA PRO A 115 12.99 10.14 -4.46
C PRO A 115 11.53 10.55 -4.20
N PHE A 116 10.95 11.31 -5.12
CA PHE A 116 9.55 11.75 -5.09
C PHE A 116 9.08 12.18 -6.48
N LEU A 117 7.77 12.34 -6.66
CA LEU A 117 7.17 13.00 -7.81
C LEU A 117 6.23 14.13 -7.36
N PRO A 118 6.31 15.33 -7.99
CA PRO A 118 5.37 16.40 -7.71
C PRO A 118 3.98 16.09 -8.27
N THR A 119 2.94 16.43 -7.51
CA THR A 119 1.55 16.22 -7.92
C THR A 119 0.60 17.23 -7.30
N ARG A 120 -0.56 17.44 -7.94
CA ARG A 120 -1.69 18.19 -7.36
C ARG A 120 -2.61 17.30 -6.52
N VAL A 121 -2.48 15.99 -6.65
CA VAL A 121 -3.35 15.04 -5.95
C VAL A 121 -3.19 15.22 -4.44
N GLY A 122 -4.32 15.26 -3.75
CA GLY A 122 -4.36 15.49 -2.31
C GLY A 122 -4.44 16.96 -1.89
N LEU A 123 -4.14 17.93 -2.78
CA LEU A 123 -4.26 19.36 -2.44
C LEU A 123 -5.69 19.74 -2.08
N GLY A 124 -5.85 20.47 -0.97
CA GLY A 124 -7.17 20.92 -0.49
C GLY A 124 -8.01 19.84 0.19
N THR A 125 -7.45 18.66 0.45
CA THR A 125 -8.12 17.57 1.16
C THR A 125 -7.50 17.34 2.55
N ASP A 126 -8.22 16.59 3.40
CA ASP A 126 -7.75 16.23 4.73
C ASP A 126 -6.71 15.08 4.73
N VAL A 127 -6.50 14.42 3.61
CA VAL A 127 -5.49 13.35 3.47
C VAL A 127 -4.11 13.83 3.88
N LEU A 128 -3.74 15.05 3.47
CA LEU A 128 -2.43 15.63 3.80
C LEU A 128 -2.31 16.01 5.29
N LYS A 129 -3.42 16.29 5.97
CA LYS A 129 -3.42 16.53 7.43
C LYS A 129 -3.12 15.25 8.20
N ASN A 130 -3.58 14.11 7.67
CA ASN A 130 -3.39 12.78 8.27
C ASN A 130 -2.04 12.15 7.88
N SER A 131 -1.28 12.79 6.98
CA SER A 131 0.01 12.33 6.50
C SER A 131 1.06 13.46 6.62
N PRO A 132 1.42 13.86 7.86
CA PRO A 132 2.26 15.03 8.11
C PRO A 132 3.69 14.90 7.57
N ASP A 133 4.16 13.69 7.29
CA ASP A 133 5.48 13.41 6.71
C ASP A 133 5.55 13.71 5.20
N ILE A 134 4.42 14.04 4.57
CA ILE A 134 4.39 14.39 3.15
C ILE A 134 4.67 15.88 2.97
N GLU A 135 5.78 16.17 2.35
CA GLU A 135 6.28 17.52 2.11
C GLU A 135 5.69 18.17 0.85
N PHE A 136 5.95 19.45 0.70
CA PHE A 136 5.55 20.22 -0.47
C PHE A 136 6.77 20.75 -1.22
N VAL A 137 6.61 20.95 -2.53
CA VAL A 137 7.61 21.54 -3.40
C VAL A 137 6.97 22.68 -4.21
N THR A 138 7.74 23.74 -4.46
CA THR A 138 7.32 24.84 -5.33
C THR A 138 7.83 24.60 -6.74
N SER A 139 6.98 24.74 -7.75
CA SER A 139 7.36 24.67 -9.16
C SER A 139 8.48 25.68 -9.43
N PRO A 140 9.59 25.26 -10.08
CA PRO A 140 10.66 26.17 -10.46
C PRO A 140 10.28 27.09 -11.63
N TYR A 141 9.19 26.81 -12.33
CA TYR A 141 8.71 27.54 -13.48
C TYR A 141 7.93 28.81 -13.09
N ALA A 142 7.41 29.53 -14.09
CA ALA A 142 6.79 30.84 -13.89
C ALA A 142 5.52 30.82 -13.04
N ASP A 143 4.81 29.68 -13.01
CA ASP A 143 3.60 29.48 -12.23
C ASP A 143 3.82 29.46 -10.71
N LYS A 144 5.05 29.12 -10.28
CA LYS A 144 5.42 29.04 -8.86
C LYS A 144 4.41 28.24 -8.01
N GLU A 145 3.73 27.29 -8.63
CA GLU A 145 2.69 26.50 -7.99
C GLU A 145 3.26 25.65 -6.84
N LYS A 146 2.53 25.59 -5.73
CA LYS A 146 2.83 24.68 -4.64
C LYS A 146 2.23 23.29 -4.93
N LEU A 147 3.05 22.27 -4.94
CA LEU A 147 2.71 20.89 -5.25
C LEU A 147 3.04 19.97 -4.07
N VAL A 148 2.34 18.86 -3.97
CA VAL A 148 2.70 17.76 -3.06
C VAL A 148 3.94 17.08 -3.61
N ALA A 149 4.96 16.89 -2.78
CA ALA A 149 6.15 16.09 -3.08
C ALA A 149 5.89 14.63 -2.66
N MET A 150 5.13 13.88 -3.48
CA MET A 150 4.76 12.51 -3.13
C MET A 150 5.99 11.60 -3.09
N PRO A 151 6.37 11.05 -1.91
CA PRO A 151 7.57 10.23 -1.79
C PRO A 151 7.44 8.91 -2.53
N ALA A 152 8.58 8.35 -2.93
CA ALA A 152 8.64 7.05 -3.57
C ALA A 152 8.20 5.94 -2.62
N LEU A 153 7.22 5.14 -3.03
CA LEU A 153 6.80 3.93 -2.33
C LEU A 153 7.61 2.74 -2.86
N LYS A 154 8.77 2.52 -2.28
CA LYS A 154 9.66 1.41 -2.67
C LYS A 154 9.12 0.09 -2.15
N LEU A 155 9.14 -0.92 -3.01
CA LEU A 155 8.71 -2.28 -2.70
C LEU A 155 9.91 -3.23 -2.75
N ASP A 156 9.97 -4.17 -1.80
CA ASP A 156 10.92 -5.27 -1.82
C ASP A 156 10.44 -6.39 -2.73
N ALA A 157 9.10 -6.58 -2.80
CA ALA A 157 8.44 -7.55 -3.67
C ALA A 157 7.05 -7.06 -4.11
N ALA A 158 6.55 -7.58 -5.27
CA ALA A 158 5.20 -7.32 -5.76
C ALA A 158 4.69 -8.49 -6.60
#